data_1bffe1439963829f83e352b8dd7662c1
#
_entry.id   1bffe1439963829f83e352b8dd7662c1
#
_cell.length_a   1.000
_cell.length_b   1.000
_cell.length_c   1.000
_cell.angle_alpha   90.00
_cell.angle_beta   90.00
_cell.angle_gamma   90.00
#
_symmetry.space_group_name_H-M   'P 1'
#
loop_
_entity.id
_entity.type
_entity.pdbx_description
1 polymer ?
#
loop_
_entity_poly.entity_id
_entity_poly.type
_entity_poly.pdbx_seq_one_letter_code
_entity_poly.pdbx_strand_id
1 'polypeptide(L)'
;MKKLLLCFSFFVVHLSYAQKNSISTTGKFGQQLFLSDVNGQAFTNSYDGITGSVYDHSQYLLAKITLKDGRVYNDVKTRINQLEHEVNFIASNGQEGYLGKGMALEVAYQDNNLASFQGKVFQCGFPPIDNQNRISLYQILLNGKTSLLKSVYKSIQERNNDISGERFKEFTTYENIYLLKDGTMVRIKKDKSNLLDLLQDKNQSIKKYIDDQKLNLKNEAHLIDILKYYNTL
;
A
#
# COMPACT_ATOMS: atom_id res chain seq x y z
N MET A 1 -71.76 10.04 -0.50
CA MET A 1 -70.92 8.97 -1.02
C MET A 1 -69.51 9.53 -1.20
N LYS A 2 -68.60 9.27 -0.24
CA LYS A 2 -67.19 9.69 -0.27
C LYS A 2 -66.38 8.56 -0.85
N LYS A 3 -65.74 8.77 -2.01
CA LYS A 3 -64.83 7.80 -2.63
C LYS A 3 -63.45 7.96 -1.95
N LEU A 4 -62.99 6.90 -1.28
CA LEU A 4 -61.66 6.79 -0.69
C LEU A 4 -60.69 6.31 -1.77
N LEU A 5 -59.74 7.17 -2.13
CA LEU A 5 -58.67 6.84 -3.13
C LEU A 5 -57.51 6.24 -2.32
N LEU A 6 -57.25 4.93 -2.50
CA LEU A 6 -56.18 4.20 -1.87
C LEU A 6 -54.95 4.34 -2.80
N CYS A 7 -53.93 5.18 -2.40
CA CYS A 7 -52.66 5.26 -3.08
C CYS A 7 -51.78 4.08 -2.65
N PHE A 8 -51.57 3.13 -3.54
CA PHE A 8 -50.62 2.05 -3.39
C PHE A 8 -49.22 2.58 -3.80
N SER A 9 -48.38 2.90 -2.81
CA SER A 9 -46.98 3.22 -3.08
C SER A 9 -46.20 1.93 -3.29
N PHE A 10 -45.78 1.70 -4.52
CA PHE A 10 -44.83 0.62 -4.89
C PHE A 10 -43.44 0.98 -4.35
N PHE A 11 -43.01 0.31 -3.31
CA PHE A 11 -41.65 0.34 -2.82
C PHE A 11 -40.80 -0.54 -3.78
N VAL A 12 -40.09 0.07 -4.72
CA VAL A 12 -39.11 -0.63 -5.56
C VAL A 12 -37.84 -0.80 -4.72
N VAL A 13 -37.65 -2.01 -4.18
CA VAL A 13 -36.40 -2.40 -3.54
C VAL A 13 -35.37 -2.65 -4.63
N HIS A 14 -34.46 -1.69 -4.84
CA HIS A 14 -33.29 -1.91 -5.67
C HIS A 14 -32.32 -2.85 -4.93
N LEU A 15 -32.37 -4.13 -5.27
CA LEU A 15 -31.32 -5.09 -4.90
C LEU A 15 -30.07 -4.76 -5.74
N SER A 16 -29.15 -4.02 -5.13
CA SER A 16 -27.83 -3.80 -5.71
C SER A 16 -27.05 -5.12 -5.62
N TYR A 17 -27.02 -5.87 -6.70
CA TYR A 17 -26.08 -6.99 -6.85
C TYR A 17 -24.68 -6.41 -6.97
N ALA A 18 -23.87 -6.56 -5.91
CA ALA A 18 -22.44 -6.30 -6.00
C ALA A 18 -21.84 -7.28 -7.00
N GLN A 19 -21.48 -6.78 -8.18
CA GLN A 19 -20.77 -7.57 -9.18
C GLN A 19 -19.40 -7.93 -8.62
N LYS A 20 -19.17 -9.22 -8.39
CA LYS A 20 -17.88 -9.76 -8.00
C LYS A 20 -16.96 -9.77 -9.22
N ASN A 21 -16.21 -8.70 -9.42
CA ASN A 21 -15.22 -8.61 -10.48
C ASN A 21 -14.01 -9.43 -10.12
N SER A 22 -13.67 -10.46 -10.91
CA SER A 22 -12.43 -11.21 -10.78
C SER A 22 -11.40 -10.71 -11.79
N ILE A 23 -10.13 -10.60 -11.40
CA ILE A 23 -9.04 -10.34 -12.34
C ILE A 23 -8.89 -11.58 -13.21
N SER A 24 -9.11 -11.42 -14.52
CA SER A 24 -8.90 -12.45 -15.52
C SER A 24 -7.59 -12.17 -16.27
N THR A 25 -6.88 -13.22 -16.67
CA THR A 25 -5.66 -13.13 -17.47
C THR A 25 -5.93 -12.62 -18.89
N THR A 26 -7.17 -12.69 -19.34
CA THR A 26 -7.63 -12.09 -20.60
C THR A 26 -8.77 -11.12 -20.31
N GLY A 27 -8.47 -9.82 -20.35
CA GLY A 27 -9.52 -8.79 -20.26
C GLY A 27 -10.46 -8.89 -21.47
N LYS A 28 -11.77 -8.66 -21.27
CA LYS A 28 -12.80 -8.65 -22.33
C LYS A 28 -12.53 -7.66 -23.48
N PHE A 29 -11.48 -6.84 -23.39
CA PHE A 29 -11.11 -5.80 -24.37
C PHE A 29 -9.66 -5.92 -24.85
N GLY A 30 -9.01 -7.08 -24.76
CA GLY A 30 -7.68 -7.30 -25.33
C GLY A 30 -6.52 -6.53 -24.69
N GLN A 31 -6.75 -5.80 -23.59
CA GLN A 31 -5.67 -5.22 -22.81
C GLN A 31 -5.15 -6.25 -21.82
N GLN A 32 -3.90 -6.71 -22.03
CA GLN A 32 -3.20 -7.51 -21.06
C GLN A 32 -2.99 -6.68 -19.79
N LEU A 33 -3.55 -7.14 -18.68
CA LEU A 33 -3.36 -6.51 -17.35
C LEU A 33 -1.99 -6.84 -16.76
N PHE A 34 -1.26 -7.76 -17.37
CA PHE A 34 0.06 -8.23 -16.93
C PHE A 34 0.92 -8.53 -18.17
N LEU A 35 2.22 -8.44 -17.97
CA LEU A 35 3.18 -8.83 -18.99
C LEU A 35 3.31 -10.36 -19.00
N SER A 36 3.09 -10.96 -20.15
CA SER A 36 3.38 -12.37 -20.40
C SER A 36 4.41 -12.49 -21.51
N ASP A 37 5.13 -13.60 -21.54
CA ASP A 37 6.00 -13.94 -22.66
C ASP A 37 5.17 -14.28 -23.92
N VAL A 38 5.85 -14.58 -25.02
CA VAL A 38 5.22 -14.93 -26.30
C VAL A 38 4.36 -16.21 -26.24
N ASN A 39 4.51 -17.02 -25.17
CA ASN A 39 3.75 -18.24 -24.91
C ASN A 39 2.60 -18.00 -23.94
N GLY A 40 2.39 -16.76 -23.49
CA GLY A 40 1.37 -16.41 -22.52
C GLY A 40 1.74 -16.76 -21.08
N GLN A 41 3.00 -17.10 -20.79
CA GLN A 41 3.48 -17.33 -19.43
C GLN A 41 3.84 -15.99 -18.78
N ALA A 42 3.41 -15.82 -17.53
CA ALA A 42 3.77 -14.62 -16.77
C ALA A 42 5.29 -14.56 -16.59
N PHE A 43 5.89 -13.38 -16.88
CA PHE A 43 7.28 -13.16 -16.53
C PHE A 43 7.42 -13.22 -15.02
N THR A 44 8.03 -14.27 -14.51
CA THR A 44 8.43 -14.35 -13.10
C THR A 44 9.91 -14.01 -13.02
N ASN A 45 10.23 -12.95 -12.25
CA ASN A 45 11.63 -12.72 -11.90
C ASN A 45 12.09 -13.88 -11.02
N SER A 46 13.08 -14.64 -11.51
CA SER A 46 13.71 -15.66 -10.67
C SER A 46 14.67 -15.01 -9.69
N TYR A 47 14.45 -15.27 -8.41
CA TYR A 47 15.32 -14.82 -7.32
C TYR A 47 16.09 -15.99 -6.70
N ASP A 48 16.38 -17.02 -7.52
CA ASP A 48 17.08 -18.21 -7.09
C ASP A 48 18.48 -17.87 -6.55
N GLY A 49 18.85 -18.50 -5.45
CA GLY A 49 20.14 -18.24 -4.79
C GLY A 49 20.21 -16.96 -3.96
N ILE A 50 19.08 -16.23 -3.79
CA ILE A 50 19.01 -15.05 -2.93
C ILE A 50 18.26 -15.40 -1.65
N THR A 51 18.92 -15.18 -0.51
CA THR A 51 18.35 -15.46 0.81
C THR A 51 17.24 -14.47 1.18
N GLY A 52 16.15 -14.98 1.74
CA GLY A 52 15.01 -14.18 2.17
C GLY A 52 13.87 -14.13 1.13
N SER A 53 12.99 -13.17 1.26
CA SER A 53 11.84 -12.97 0.39
C SER A 53 11.81 -11.55 -0.17
N VAL A 54 11.45 -11.41 -1.43
CA VAL A 54 11.26 -10.11 -2.10
C VAL A 54 9.92 -9.46 -1.72
N TYR A 55 8.99 -10.25 -1.22
CA TYR A 55 7.61 -9.83 -0.94
C TYR A 55 7.45 -9.18 0.43
N ASP A 56 6.38 -8.41 0.58
CA ASP A 56 5.94 -7.80 1.84
C ASP A 56 5.53 -8.86 2.88
N HIS A 57 5.01 -10.00 2.43
CA HIS A 57 4.74 -11.20 3.24
C HIS A 57 4.81 -12.47 2.38
N SER A 58 4.89 -13.64 3.05
CA SER A 58 5.10 -14.92 2.36
C SER A 58 3.85 -15.47 1.68
N GLN A 59 2.66 -15.13 2.21
CA GLN A 59 1.38 -15.67 1.74
C GLN A 59 0.67 -14.67 0.83
N TYR A 60 -0.23 -15.16 -0.04
CA TYR A 60 -1.18 -14.32 -0.74
C TYR A 60 -2.34 -13.97 0.18
N LEU A 61 -2.56 -12.69 0.46
CA LEU A 61 -3.65 -12.17 1.30
C LEU A 61 -4.75 -11.54 0.44
N LEU A 62 -5.99 -11.60 0.92
CA LEU A 62 -7.11 -10.95 0.25
C LEU A 62 -6.97 -9.43 0.30
N ALA A 63 -7.12 -8.80 -0.85
CA ALA A 63 -7.07 -7.35 -0.98
C ALA A 63 -8.10 -6.84 -2.01
N LYS A 64 -8.50 -5.58 -1.83
CA LYS A 64 -9.11 -4.77 -2.87
C LYS A 64 -7.99 -4.09 -3.65
N ILE A 65 -8.03 -4.21 -4.98
CA ILE A 65 -7.08 -3.55 -5.88
C ILE A 65 -7.84 -2.53 -6.71
N THR A 66 -7.39 -1.27 -6.68
CA THR A 66 -7.87 -0.20 -7.56
C THR A 66 -6.79 0.11 -8.58
N LEU A 67 -7.12 0.04 -9.86
CA LEU A 67 -6.21 0.38 -10.95
C LEU A 67 -6.25 1.88 -11.26
N LYS A 68 -5.22 2.38 -11.95
CA LYS A 68 -5.15 3.79 -12.40
C LYS A 68 -6.28 4.22 -13.32
N ASP A 69 -6.86 3.29 -14.07
CA ASP A 69 -8.01 3.55 -14.96
C ASP A 69 -9.37 3.51 -14.23
N GLY A 70 -9.34 3.37 -12.89
CA GLY A 70 -10.52 3.36 -12.04
C GLY A 70 -11.18 1.99 -11.87
N ARG A 71 -10.73 0.94 -12.54
CA ARG A 71 -11.26 -0.42 -12.31
C ARG A 71 -10.93 -0.90 -10.92
N VAL A 72 -11.88 -1.56 -10.28
CA VAL A 72 -11.76 -2.08 -8.91
C VAL A 72 -12.00 -3.59 -8.90
N TYR A 73 -11.12 -4.30 -8.24
CA TYR A 73 -11.18 -5.74 -8.04
C TYR A 73 -11.18 -6.05 -6.54
N ASN A 74 -12.17 -6.79 -6.08
CA ASN A 74 -12.31 -7.17 -4.68
C ASN A 74 -11.88 -8.63 -4.47
N ASP A 75 -11.51 -8.95 -3.24
CA ASP A 75 -11.16 -10.31 -2.80
C ASP A 75 -10.07 -10.98 -3.64
N VAL A 76 -9.10 -10.18 -4.11
CA VAL A 76 -7.97 -10.68 -4.90
C VAL A 76 -6.87 -11.17 -3.97
N LYS A 77 -6.45 -12.40 -4.11
CA LYS A 77 -5.26 -12.93 -3.42
C LYS A 77 -4.01 -12.24 -3.95
N THR A 78 -3.35 -11.45 -3.10
CA THR A 78 -2.33 -10.47 -3.51
C THR A 78 -1.15 -10.46 -2.55
N ARG A 79 0.04 -10.13 -3.06
CA ARG A 79 1.25 -9.76 -2.31
C ARG A 79 2.02 -8.70 -3.10
N ILE A 80 2.81 -7.87 -2.41
CA ILE A 80 3.59 -6.80 -3.04
C ILE A 80 5.06 -7.22 -3.12
N ASN A 81 5.61 -7.18 -4.33
CA ASN A 81 7.04 -7.28 -4.56
C ASN A 81 7.68 -5.91 -4.21
N GLN A 82 8.43 -5.88 -3.11
CA GLN A 82 9.04 -4.66 -2.57
C GLN A 82 10.36 -4.28 -3.23
N LEU A 83 10.94 -5.14 -4.07
CA LEU A 83 12.09 -4.81 -4.89
C LEU A 83 11.66 -4.04 -6.15
N GLU A 84 10.59 -4.52 -6.79
CA GLU A 84 10.15 -4.01 -8.10
C GLU A 84 8.96 -3.05 -7.99
N HIS A 85 8.34 -2.90 -6.83
CA HIS A 85 7.07 -2.18 -6.61
C HIS A 85 5.95 -2.70 -7.51
N GLU A 86 5.85 -4.01 -7.64
CA GLU A 86 4.85 -4.71 -8.42
C GLU A 86 3.84 -5.42 -7.53
N VAL A 87 2.63 -5.58 -8.04
CA VAL A 87 1.56 -6.28 -7.32
C VAL A 87 1.37 -7.65 -7.95
N ASN A 88 1.78 -8.71 -7.24
CA ASN A 88 1.53 -10.08 -7.65
C ASN A 88 0.14 -10.52 -7.16
N PHE A 89 -0.55 -11.30 -7.96
CA PHE A 89 -1.90 -11.77 -7.64
C PHE A 89 -2.14 -13.19 -8.16
N ILE A 90 -3.15 -13.86 -7.62
CA ILE A 90 -3.67 -15.12 -8.14
C ILE A 90 -4.93 -14.82 -8.95
N ALA A 91 -4.89 -15.16 -10.23
CA ALA A 91 -6.01 -15.00 -11.13
C ALA A 91 -7.12 -16.04 -10.84
N SER A 92 -8.31 -15.82 -11.41
CA SER A 92 -9.48 -16.70 -11.21
C SER A 92 -9.27 -18.14 -11.68
N ASN A 93 -8.34 -18.37 -12.61
CA ASN A 93 -7.93 -19.69 -13.09
C ASN A 93 -6.85 -20.35 -12.21
N GLY A 94 -6.45 -19.70 -11.09
CA GLY A 94 -5.43 -20.19 -10.17
C GLY A 94 -3.99 -19.88 -10.58
N GLN A 95 -3.76 -19.25 -11.73
CA GLN A 95 -2.42 -18.86 -12.17
C GLN A 95 -1.94 -17.61 -11.44
N GLU A 96 -0.65 -17.57 -11.13
CA GLU A 96 0.00 -16.37 -10.65
C GLU A 96 0.23 -15.39 -11.80
N GLY A 97 -0.05 -14.11 -11.53
CA GLY A 97 0.23 -12.99 -12.42
C GLY A 97 0.76 -11.81 -11.65
N TYR A 98 1.16 -10.77 -12.37
CA TYR A 98 1.54 -9.50 -11.75
C TYR A 98 1.00 -8.32 -12.54
N LEU A 99 0.70 -7.23 -11.83
CA LEU A 99 0.39 -5.95 -12.42
C LEU A 99 1.71 -5.20 -12.66
N GLY A 100 1.90 -4.73 -13.87
CA GLY A 100 3.08 -3.93 -14.21
C GLY A 100 3.19 -2.69 -13.31
N LYS A 101 4.41 -2.18 -13.19
CA LYS A 101 4.75 -1.05 -12.31
C LYS A 101 3.81 0.14 -12.52
N GLY A 102 3.20 0.57 -11.42
CA GLY A 102 2.29 1.70 -11.39
C GLY A 102 0.91 1.47 -12.05
N MET A 103 0.54 0.25 -12.42
CA MET A 103 -0.84 -0.06 -12.85
C MET A 103 -1.81 -0.07 -11.68
N ALA A 104 -1.41 -0.63 -10.53
CA ALA A 104 -2.19 -0.51 -9.31
C ALA A 104 -2.03 0.90 -8.72
N LEU A 105 -3.14 1.62 -8.56
CA LEU A 105 -3.20 2.87 -7.83
C LEU A 105 -3.22 2.62 -6.33
N GLU A 106 -4.01 1.63 -5.90
CA GLU A 106 -4.22 1.27 -4.50
C GLU A 106 -4.32 -0.25 -4.33
N VAL A 107 -3.76 -0.75 -3.25
CA VAL A 107 -3.93 -2.10 -2.72
C VAL A 107 -4.34 -1.98 -1.26
N ALA A 108 -5.58 -2.39 -0.93
CA ALA A 108 -6.11 -2.36 0.43
C ALA A 108 -6.33 -3.79 0.94
N TYR A 109 -5.49 -4.23 1.86
CA TYR A 109 -5.58 -5.56 2.46
C TYR A 109 -6.80 -5.68 3.37
N GLN A 110 -7.56 -6.76 3.18
CA GLN A 110 -8.82 -7.05 3.88
C GLN A 110 -8.77 -8.38 4.65
N ASP A 111 -7.66 -9.10 4.53
CA ASP A 111 -7.53 -10.44 5.12
C ASP A 111 -7.45 -10.37 6.65
N ASN A 112 -8.36 -11.09 7.31
CA ASN A 112 -8.43 -11.18 8.76
C ASN A 112 -7.47 -12.26 9.32
N ASN A 113 -6.89 -13.12 8.45
CA ASN A 113 -6.02 -14.21 8.88
C ASN A 113 -4.64 -13.72 9.33
N LEU A 114 -4.24 -12.53 8.88
CA LEU A 114 -2.99 -11.90 9.28
C LEU A 114 -3.27 -10.50 9.85
N ALA A 115 -3.54 -10.42 11.14
CA ALA A 115 -3.91 -9.18 11.84
C ALA A 115 -2.95 -8.00 11.58
N SER A 116 -1.64 -8.28 11.37
CA SER A 116 -0.64 -7.25 11.07
C SER A 116 -0.82 -6.60 9.70
N PHE A 117 -1.62 -7.18 8.80
CA PHE A 117 -1.93 -6.64 7.47
C PHE A 117 -3.37 -6.17 7.33
N GLN A 118 -4.24 -6.55 8.24
CA GLN A 118 -5.64 -6.10 8.23
C GLN A 118 -5.72 -4.57 8.19
N GLY A 119 -6.43 -4.03 7.20
CA GLY A 119 -6.64 -2.61 7.02
C GLY A 119 -5.42 -1.83 6.50
N LYS A 120 -4.29 -2.47 6.18
CA LYS A 120 -3.18 -1.79 5.52
C LYS A 120 -3.56 -1.41 4.09
N VAL A 121 -3.28 -0.16 3.77
CA VAL A 121 -3.51 0.41 2.43
C VAL A 121 -2.17 0.84 1.85
N PHE A 122 -1.89 0.42 0.63
CA PHE A 122 -0.75 0.85 -0.15
C PHE A 122 -1.24 1.65 -1.36
N GLN A 123 -0.61 2.78 -1.63
CA GLN A 123 -0.94 3.65 -2.76
C GLN A 123 0.32 4.11 -3.48
N CYS A 124 0.18 4.40 -4.78
CA CYS A 124 1.19 5.10 -5.57
C CYS A 124 0.65 6.47 -6.05
N GLY A 125 1.46 7.22 -6.78
CA GLY A 125 1.05 8.52 -7.34
C GLY A 125 1.62 9.73 -6.61
N PHE A 126 2.33 9.52 -5.52
CA PHE A 126 2.95 10.58 -4.72
C PHE A 126 4.12 11.28 -5.43
N PRO A 127 4.49 12.51 -5.01
CA PRO A 127 5.66 13.22 -5.55
C PRO A 127 6.94 12.38 -5.42
N PRO A 128 7.86 12.46 -6.41
CA PRO A 128 9.16 11.80 -6.30
C PRO A 128 9.97 12.36 -5.13
N ILE A 129 10.63 11.45 -4.39
CA ILE A 129 11.54 11.79 -3.30
C ILE A 129 12.56 10.66 -3.10
N ASP A 130 13.79 11.00 -2.75
CA ASP A 130 14.90 10.04 -2.63
C ASP A 130 15.00 9.17 -3.90
N ASN A 131 15.02 7.84 -3.76
CA ASN A 131 15.02 6.90 -4.87
C ASN A 131 13.62 6.43 -5.27
N GLN A 132 12.56 7.07 -4.75
CA GLN A 132 11.18 6.73 -5.03
C GLN A 132 10.58 7.67 -6.07
N ASN A 133 9.65 7.15 -6.85
CA ASN A 133 8.97 7.90 -7.90
C ASN A 133 7.44 7.71 -7.84
N ARG A 134 6.71 8.26 -8.81
CA ARG A 134 5.23 8.23 -8.82
C ARG A 134 4.62 6.83 -8.92
N ILE A 135 5.38 5.80 -9.30
CA ILE A 135 4.89 4.41 -9.35
C ILE A 135 5.26 3.61 -8.09
N SER A 136 6.07 4.17 -7.21
CA SER A 136 6.43 3.53 -5.94
C SER A 136 5.22 3.43 -5.03
N LEU A 137 5.04 2.25 -4.42
CA LEU A 137 3.94 1.99 -3.48
C LEU A 137 4.36 2.40 -2.07
N TYR A 138 3.52 3.19 -1.42
CA TYR A 138 3.67 3.61 -0.03
C TYR A 138 2.52 3.06 0.81
N GLN A 139 2.83 2.53 1.97
CA GLN A 139 1.81 2.26 2.98
C GLN A 139 1.30 3.59 3.54
N ILE A 140 -0.02 3.76 3.55
CA ILE A 140 -0.67 4.90 4.17
C ILE A 140 -0.79 4.63 5.68
N LEU A 141 0.01 5.34 6.49
CA LEU A 141 -0.06 5.26 7.95
C LEU A 141 -1.15 6.18 8.51
N LEU A 142 -1.29 7.35 7.92
CA LEU A 142 -2.34 8.32 8.23
C LEU A 142 -2.69 9.09 6.96
N ASN A 143 -3.98 9.18 6.67
CA ASN A 143 -4.51 10.04 5.61
C ASN A 143 -5.17 11.28 6.26
N GLY A 144 -5.00 12.46 5.66
CA GLY A 144 -5.55 13.71 6.17
C GLY A 144 -5.01 14.94 5.44
N LYS A 145 -5.24 16.14 6.02
CA LYS A 145 -4.67 17.39 5.53
C LYS A 145 -3.14 17.30 5.45
N THR A 146 -2.55 16.67 6.44
CA THR A 146 -1.17 16.21 6.43
C THR A 146 -1.17 14.70 6.56
N SER A 147 -0.60 14.01 5.59
CA SER A 147 -0.57 12.55 5.55
C SER A 147 0.79 12.00 5.97
N LEU A 148 0.78 10.81 6.57
CA LEU A 148 1.98 10.07 6.95
C LEU A 148 2.09 8.82 6.09
N LEU A 149 3.18 8.70 5.37
CA LEU A 149 3.43 7.65 4.40
C LEU A 149 4.67 6.85 4.79
N LYS A 150 4.64 5.54 4.61
CA LYS A 150 5.78 4.66 4.84
C LYS A 150 6.17 3.98 3.54
N SER A 151 7.40 4.19 3.08
CA SER A 151 8.00 3.40 2.02
C SER A 151 8.73 2.22 2.64
N VAL A 152 8.40 1.02 2.17
CA VAL A 152 9.15 -0.21 2.45
C VAL A 152 9.62 -0.75 1.12
N TYR A 153 10.92 -0.84 0.95
CA TYR A 153 11.52 -1.37 -0.27
C TYR A 153 12.68 -2.31 0.05
N LYS A 154 13.00 -3.16 -0.87
CA LYS A 154 14.11 -4.11 -0.75
C LYS A 154 15.17 -3.86 -1.79
N SER A 155 16.39 -4.22 -1.47
CA SER A 155 17.50 -4.33 -2.41
C SER A 155 18.23 -5.64 -2.20
N ILE A 156 18.92 -6.10 -3.24
CA ILE A 156 19.80 -7.26 -3.16
C ILE A 156 21.17 -6.76 -2.70
N GLN A 157 21.67 -7.32 -1.59
CA GLN A 157 22.99 -7.02 -1.05
C GLN A 157 23.85 -8.27 -1.10
N GLU A 158 25.12 -8.09 -1.48
CA GLU A 158 26.15 -9.12 -1.32
C GLU A 158 26.69 -9.09 0.12
N ARG A 159 26.79 -10.26 0.74
CA ARG A 159 27.35 -10.45 2.08
C ARG A 159 28.45 -11.50 2.04
N ASN A 160 29.41 -11.35 2.93
CA ASN A 160 30.40 -12.39 3.21
C ASN A 160 30.01 -13.10 4.51
N ASN A 161 30.10 -14.41 4.51
CA ASN A 161 30.04 -15.17 5.74
C ASN A 161 31.42 -15.07 6.44
N ASP A 162 31.50 -14.43 7.59
CA ASP A 162 32.75 -14.18 8.30
C ASP A 162 33.42 -15.48 8.77
N ILE A 163 32.70 -16.61 8.82
CA ILE A 163 33.21 -17.91 9.29
C ILE A 163 33.69 -18.75 8.11
N SER A 164 32.89 -18.88 7.03
CA SER A 164 33.21 -19.73 5.89
C SER A 164 33.94 -18.97 4.76
N GLY A 165 33.89 -17.66 4.77
CA GLY A 165 34.40 -16.81 3.68
C GLY A 165 33.55 -16.85 2.41
N GLU A 166 32.43 -17.55 2.41
CA GLU A 166 31.51 -17.65 1.28
C GLU A 166 30.74 -16.36 1.05
N ARG A 167 30.57 -15.99 -0.20
CA ARG A 167 29.69 -14.88 -0.61
C ARG A 167 28.31 -15.39 -0.88
N PHE A 168 27.31 -14.67 -0.35
CA PHE A 168 25.89 -14.93 -0.63
C PHE A 168 25.16 -13.63 -0.89
N LYS A 169 23.98 -13.72 -1.52
CA LYS A 169 23.08 -12.59 -1.76
C LYS A 169 21.88 -12.67 -0.84
N GLU A 170 21.46 -11.54 -0.33
CA GLU A 170 20.24 -11.46 0.51
C GLU A 170 19.38 -10.24 0.17
N PHE A 171 18.08 -10.35 0.43
CA PHE A 171 17.19 -9.19 0.39
C PHE A 171 17.33 -8.40 1.68
N THR A 172 17.78 -7.15 1.56
CA THR A 172 17.83 -6.20 2.67
C THR A 172 16.65 -5.25 2.57
N THR A 173 15.89 -5.12 3.68
CA THR A 173 14.71 -4.25 3.77
C THR A 173 15.09 -2.87 4.27
N TYR A 174 14.56 -1.84 3.62
CA TYR A 174 14.71 -0.43 4.00
C TYR A 174 13.34 0.18 4.24
N GLU A 175 13.24 0.98 5.30
CA GLU A 175 12.01 1.67 5.68
C GLU A 175 12.27 3.16 5.86
N ASN A 176 11.47 3.98 5.19
CA ASN A 176 11.49 5.43 5.34
C ASN A 176 10.07 5.94 5.60
N ILE A 177 9.96 6.96 6.45
CA ILE A 177 8.69 7.63 6.73
C ILE A 177 8.73 9.03 6.15
N TYR A 178 7.63 9.42 5.52
CA TYR A 178 7.48 10.70 4.85
C TYR A 178 6.23 11.41 5.32
N LEU A 179 6.35 12.72 5.43
CA LEU A 179 5.25 13.66 5.61
C LEU A 179 4.84 14.18 4.25
N LEU A 180 3.56 14.11 3.92
CA LEU A 180 2.98 14.79 2.76
C LEU A 180 2.11 15.93 3.28
N LYS A 181 2.52 17.17 3.00
CA LYS A 181 1.83 18.40 3.40
C LYS A 181 1.82 19.37 2.23
N ASP A 182 0.66 19.92 1.90
CA ASP A 182 0.49 20.92 0.83
C ASP A 182 1.13 20.49 -0.51
N GLY A 183 0.97 19.20 -0.88
CA GLY A 183 1.53 18.62 -2.10
C GLY A 183 3.04 18.38 -2.07
N THR A 184 3.72 18.75 -0.99
CA THR A 184 5.15 18.54 -0.80
C THR A 184 5.40 17.34 0.10
N MET A 185 6.33 16.47 -0.35
CA MET A 185 6.71 15.27 0.38
C MET A 185 8.09 15.47 1.00
N VAL A 186 8.24 15.21 2.31
CA VAL A 186 9.48 15.37 3.05
C VAL A 186 9.76 14.13 3.90
N ARG A 187 11.00 13.66 3.91
CA ARG A 187 11.43 12.54 4.75
C ARG A 187 11.53 12.96 6.20
N ILE A 188 10.88 12.21 7.10
CA ILE A 188 10.99 12.40 8.54
C ILE A 188 12.23 11.67 9.04
N LYS A 189 13.13 12.42 9.69
CA LYS A 189 14.15 11.85 10.57
C LYS A 189 13.47 11.58 11.91
N LYS A 190 13.71 10.40 12.50
CA LYS A 190 13.03 9.99 13.76
C LYS A 190 13.62 10.74 14.98
N ASP A 191 13.74 12.07 14.88
CA ASP A 191 14.16 12.97 15.94
C ASP A 191 13.17 14.14 16.12
N LYS A 192 13.09 14.66 17.36
CA LYS A 192 12.10 15.68 17.73
C LYS A 192 12.35 17.02 17.04
N SER A 193 13.60 17.42 16.87
CA SER A 193 13.93 18.70 16.22
C SER A 193 13.43 18.70 14.78
N ASN A 194 13.79 17.69 14.00
CA ASN A 194 13.36 17.56 12.62
C ASN A 194 11.83 17.58 12.48
N LEU A 195 11.08 16.85 13.33
CA LEU A 195 9.63 16.86 13.26
C LEU A 195 9.03 18.24 13.60
N LEU A 196 9.56 18.92 14.61
CA LEU A 196 9.10 20.26 15.00
C LEU A 196 9.40 21.31 13.93
N ASP A 197 10.51 21.17 13.21
CA ASP A 197 10.84 22.05 12.07
C ASP A 197 9.88 21.85 10.91
N LEU A 198 9.48 20.60 10.61
CA LEU A 198 8.49 20.29 9.59
C LEU A 198 7.07 20.77 9.94
N LEU A 199 6.76 20.86 11.23
CA LEU A 199 5.47 21.31 11.78
C LEU A 199 5.58 22.68 12.45
N GLN A 200 6.44 23.56 11.89
CA GLN A 200 6.78 24.87 12.50
C GLN A 200 5.55 25.76 12.77
N ASP A 201 4.51 25.68 11.94
CA ASP A 201 3.26 26.44 12.09
C ASP A 201 2.49 26.11 13.38
N LYS A 202 2.72 24.94 13.99
CA LYS A 202 2.11 24.45 15.23
C LYS A 202 3.14 23.94 16.25
N ASN A 203 4.39 24.37 16.11
CA ASN A 203 5.54 23.85 16.84
C ASN A 203 5.30 23.79 18.37
N GLN A 204 4.81 24.85 18.98
CA GLN A 204 4.61 24.92 20.43
C GLN A 204 3.58 23.91 20.93
N SER A 205 2.43 23.78 20.22
CA SER A 205 1.37 22.84 20.56
C SER A 205 1.86 21.40 20.42
N ILE A 206 2.58 21.10 19.32
CA ILE A 206 3.11 19.77 19.06
C ILE A 206 4.20 19.40 20.07
N LYS A 207 5.12 20.35 20.38
CA LYS A 207 6.15 20.13 21.41
C LYS A 207 5.53 19.79 22.76
N LYS A 208 4.53 20.60 23.18
CA LYS A 208 3.81 20.36 24.44
C LYS A 208 3.12 18.99 24.43
N TYR A 209 2.42 18.63 23.35
CA TYR A 209 1.76 17.33 23.23
C TYR A 209 2.73 16.15 23.34
N ILE A 210 3.87 16.22 22.64
CA ILE A 210 4.92 15.18 22.70
C ILE A 210 5.43 15.02 24.14
N ASP A 211 5.67 16.15 24.86
CA ASP A 211 6.23 16.12 26.20
C ASP A 211 5.21 15.63 27.24
N ASP A 212 3.97 16.12 27.19
CA ASP A 212 2.89 15.76 28.11
C ASP A 212 2.54 14.26 27.98
N GLN A 213 2.49 13.74 26.75
CA GLN A 213 2.18 12.34 26.46
C GLN A 213 3.41 11.41 26.46
N LYS A 214 4.62 11.95 26.69
CA LYS A 214 5.91 11.22 26.69
C LYS A 214 6.09 10.38 25.42
N LEU A 215 5.77 10.96 24.25
CA LEU A 215 5.78 10.24 22.98
C LEU A 215 7.21 10.05 22.48
N ASN A 216 7.49 8.86 21.93
CA ASN A 216 8.78 8.48 21.35
C ASN A 216 8.66 8.43 19.83
N LEU A 217 9.38 9.28 19.12
CA LEU A 217 9.31 9.41 17.65
C LEU A 217 9.90 8.18 16.90
N LYS A 218 10.62 7.31 17.60
CA LYS A 218 11.07 6.03 17.03
C LYS A 218 9.92 5.00 16.93
N ASN A 219 8.82 5.24 17.67
CA ASN A 219 7.62 4.42 17.64
C ASN A 219 6.65 4.96 16.58
N GLU A 220 6.31 4.13 15.59
CA GLU A 220 5.40 4.49 14.50
C GLU A 220 4.01 4.90 14.98
N ALA A 221 3.45 4.20 15.99
CA ALA A 221 2.15 4.55 16.57
C ALA A 221 2.16 5.95 17.18
N HIS A 222 3.23 6.31 17.89
CA HIS A 222 3.38 7.64 18.46
C HIS A 222 3.51 8.73 17.38
N LEU A 223 4.18 8.46 16.27
CA LEU A 223 4.20 9.38 15.12
C LEU A 223 2.81 9.59 14.53
N ILE A 224 2.04 8.51 14.38
CA ILE A 224 0.65 8.58 13.92
C ILE A 224 -0.19 9.44 14.87
N ASP A 225 -0.06 9.26 16.18
CA ASP A 225 -0.81 10.03 17.19
C ASP A 225 -0.44 11.52 17.16
N ILE A 226 0.85 11.84 17.01
CA ILE A 226 1.31 13.23 16.86
C ILE A 226 0.68 13.89 15.63
N LEU A 227 0.68 13.18 14.49
CA LEU A 227 0.13 13.72 13.23
C LEU A 227 -1.40 13.77 13.25
N LYS A 228 -2.08 12.85 13.91
CA LYS A 228 -3.52 12.95 14.18
C LYS A 228 -3.83 14.24 14.95
N TYR A 229 -3.12 14.47 16.06
CA TYR A 229 -3.29 15.69 16.85
C TYR A 229 -3.00 16.94 16.02
N TYR A 230 -1.90 16.97 15.25
CA TYR A 230 -1.56 18.08 14.35
C TYR A 230 -2.70 18.38 13.37
N ASN A 231 -3.33 17.36 12.78
CA ASN A 231 -4.44 17.52 11.83
C ASN A 231 -5.73 18.08 12.48
N THR A 232 -5.83 18.11 13.83
CA THR A 232 -6.95 18.73 14.55
C THR A 232 -6.75 20.20 14.87
N LEU A 233 -5.52 20.71 14.74
CA LEU A 233 -5.16 22.10 15.03
C LEU A 233 -5.39 23.03 13.82
#